data_d3e299cdeefa5a5746e22bcf387d6431
#
_entry.id   d3e299cdeefa5a5746e22bcf387d6431
#
_cell.length_a   1.000
_cell.length_b   1.000
_cell.length_c   1.000
_cell.angle_alpha   90.00
_cell.angle_beta   90.00
_cell.angle_gamma   90.00
#
_symmetry.space_group_name_H-M   'P 1'
#
loop_
_entity.id
_entity.type
_entity.pdbx_description
1 polymer ?
#
loop_
_entity_poly.entity_id
_entity_poly.type
_entity_poly.pdbx_seq_one_letter_code
_entity_poly.pdbx_strand_id
1 'polypeptide(L)'
;ECYNFFTRPSEEELQHQAQYLDSLRNRKIQKELQRQQDSIVAAEMLKKELENVDSTGVVPEENLIREYGSFYKSAQGTQEFSTLENNLISIEMSNKGGKPYRVLVKDYLTHKQTPLYLLAGDSTHFGLLLSEIGRSTDEMYFTTDGVVQSTADSSQKISYRLSVNEFSYIEYTYVLPQNSYRLSLNIKTVGMDKYIRESRFNLLWNSTLNVLEKSKNSESINTTIVWKYFEDDSETLNPRSKDDEKEKLSGQVKWVCFKQHFFSAALIADDRFERGGDVYSKVLTNSDTTMKEFTANLFLPKAESTDLSFFFGPNHLPVLKSQEVELEDILDLGWFGFITKYAI
;
A
#
# COMPACT_ATOMS: atom_id res chain seq x y z
N GLU A 1 11.94 -29.13 -49.68
CA GLU A 1 10.57 -28.79 -50.09
C GLU A 1 9.61 -29.19 -48.95
N CYS A 2 9.28 -28.22 -48.07
CA CYS A 2 8.23 -28.38 -47.09
C CYS A 2 7.05 -27.50 -47.53
N TYR A 3 6.04 -28.13 -48.09
CA TYR A 3 4.75 -27.50 -48.37
C TYR A 3 3.95 -27.36 -47.08
N ASN A 4 3.79 -26.14 -46.58
CA ASN A 4 2.83 -25.80 -45.55
C ASN A 4 1.42 -25.83 -46.16
N PHE A 5 0.67 -26.89 -45.94
CA PHE A 5 -0.77 -26.93 -46.21
C PHE A 5 -1.50 -26.08 -45.15
N PHE A 6 -1.83 -24.85 -45.46
CA PHE A 6 -2.86 -24.10 -44.73
C PHE A 6 -4.23 -24.75 -45.09
N THR A 7 -4.67 -25.68 -44.27
CA THR A 7 -6.06 -26.15 -44.35
C THR A 7 -6.98 -25.03 -43.89
N ARG A 8 -7.95 -24.64 -44.74
CA ARG A 8 -9.02 -23.75 -44.29
C ARG A 8 -9.75 -24.42 -43.12
N PRO A 9 -10.07 -23.69 -42.03
CA PRO A 9 -10.84 -24.24 -40.92
C PRO A 9 -12.15 -24.84 -41.44
N SER A 10 -12.58 -25.95 -40.90
CA SER A 10 -13.87 -26.56 -41.24
C SER A 10 -15.03 -25.66 -40.79
N GLU A 11 -16.19 -25.86 -41.37
CA GLU A 11 -17.39 -25.12 -40.96
C GLU A 11 -17.73 -25.35 -39.49
N GLU A 12 -17.45 -26.55 -38.95
CA GLU A 12 -17.63 -26.87 -37.53
C GLU A 12 -16.63 -26.09 -36.63
N GLU A 13 -15.37 -25.96 -37.03
CA GLU A 13 -14.36 -25.16 -36.29
C GLU A 13 -14.72 -23.68 -36.29
N LEU A 14 -15.21 -23.14 -37.40
CA LEU A 14 -15.70 -21.76 -37.51
C LEU A 14 -16.93 -21.51 -36.63
N GLN A 15 -17.88 -22.45 -36.57
CA GLN A 15 -19.04 -22.37 -35.69
C GLN A 15 -18.64 -22.45 -34.22
N HIS A 16 -17.71 -23.33 -33.87
CA HIS A 16 -17.21 -23.44 -32.48
C HIS A 16 -16.46 -22.16 -32.03
N GLN A 17 -15.69 -21.60 -32.95
CA GLN A 17 -14.97 -20.32 -32.72
C GLN A 17 -15.93 -19.15 -32.56
N ALA A 18 -17.00 -19.09 -33.35
CA ALA A 18 -18.06 -18.09 -33.24
C ALA A 18 -18.81 -18.20 -31.90
N GLN A 19 -19.19 -19.43 -31.49
CA GLN A 19 -19.83 -19.67 -30.19
C GLN A 19 -18.92 -19.30 -29.00
N TYR A 20 -17.63 -19.58 -29.10
CA TYR A 20 -16.64 -19.18 -28.09
C TYR A 20 -16.52 -17.65 -27.96
N LEU A 21 -16.42 -16.95 -29.10
CA LEU A 21 -16.37 -15.47 -29.13
C LEU A 21 -17.66 -14.83 -28.57
N ASP A 22 -18.82 -15.38 -28.89
CA ASP A 22 -20.10 -14.96 -28.34
C ASP A 22 -20.17 -15.19 -26.81
N SER A 23 -19.65 -16.30 -26.33
CA SER A 23 -19.58 -16.59 -24.89
C SER A 23 -18.68 -15.60 -24.15
N LEU A 24 -17.53 -15.21 -24.73
CA LEU A 24 -16.64 -14.18 -24.21
C LEU A 24 -17.28 -12.79 -24.21
N ARG A 25 -18.00 -12.46 -25.29
CA ARG A 25 -18.74 -11.20 -25.41
C ARG A 25 -19.84 -11.10 -24.35
N ASN A 26 -20.60 -12.16 -24.15
CA ASN A 26 -21.65 -12.21 -23.14
C ASN A 26 -21.09 -12.13 -21.72
N ARG A 27 -19.93 -12.76 -21.42
CA ARG A 27 -19.25 -12.60 -20.13
C ARG A 27 -18.75 -11.16 -19.91
N LYS A 28 -18.27 -10.49 -20.95
CA LYS A 28 -17.88 -9.07 -20.84
C LYS A 28 -19.08 -8.18 -20.55
N ILE A 29 -20.19 -8.39 -21.26
CA ILE A 29 -21.43 -7.63 -21.05
C ILE A 29 -21.98 -7.87 -19.64
N GLN A 30 -21.97 -9.10 -19.15
CA GLN A 30 -22.43 -9.42 -17.78
C GLN A 30 -21.53 -8.79 -16.72
N LYS A 31 -20.20 -8.79 -16.90
CA LYS A 31 -19.29 -8.09 -15.99
C LYS A 31 -19.51 -6.56 -15.97
N GLU A 32 -19.80 -5.98 -17.11
CA GLU A 32 -20.09 -4.54 -17.22
C GLU A 32 -21.43 -4.18 -16.54
N LEU A 33 -22.46 -5.00 -16.76
CA LEU A 33 -23.76 -4.85 -16.08
C LEU A 33 -23.63 -5.01 -14.56
N GLN A 34 -22.83 -5.97 -14.10
CA GLN A 34 -22.57 -6.15 -12.68
C GLN A 34 -21.87 -4.93 -12.07
N ARG A 35 -20.83 -4.40 -12.74
CA ARG A 35 -20.15 -3.16 -12.32
C ARG A 35 -21.08 -1.95 -12.26
N GLN A 36 -22.01 -1.83 -13.25
CA GLN A 36 -23.01 -0.76 -13.22
C GLN A 36 -24.01 -0.94 -12.05
N GLN A 37 -24.45 -2.17 -11.78
CA GLN A 37 -25.30 -2.46 -10.63
C GLN A 37 -24.60 -2.17 -9.30
N ASP A 38 -23.33 -2.60 -9.15
CA ASP A 38 -22.53 -2.33 -7.95
C ASP A 38 -22.33 -0.81 -7.76
N SER A 39 -22.15 -0.06 -8.85
CA SER A 39 -22.05 1.42 -8.82
C SER A 39 -23.36 2.08 -8.41
N ILE A 40 -24.52 1.57 -8.87
CA ILE A 40 -25.84 2.09 -8.50
C ILE A 40 -26.10 1.80 -7.01
N VAL A 41 -25.80 0.59 -6.55
CA VAL A 41 -25.94 0.22 -5.14
C VAL A 41 -25.04 1.08 -4.24
N ALA A 42 -23.81 1.33 -4.66
CA ALA A 42 -22.89 2.23 -3.95
C ALA A 42 -23.43 3.67 -3.90
N ALA A 43 -23.99 4.17 -5.02
CA ALA A 43 -24.59 5.50 -5.08
C ALA A 43 -25.88 5.61 -4.22
N GLU A 44 -26.69 4.55 -4.15
CA GLU A 44 -27.87 4.48 -3.28
C GLU A 44 -27.47 4.40 -1.79
N MET A 45 -26.40 3.67 -1.46
CA MET A 45 -25.85 3.66 -0.10
C MET A 45 -25.33 5.04 0.30
N LEU A 46 -24.58 5.70 -0.57
CA LEU A 46 -24.08 7.07 -0.35
C LEU A 46 -25.24 8.06 -0.17
N LYS A 47 -26.32 7.91 -0.95
CA LYS A 47 -27.51 8.73 -0.82
C LYS A 47 -28.23 8.49 0.51
N LYS A 48 -28.33 7.23 0.98
CA LYS A 48 -28.87 6.89 2.29
C LYS A 48 -28.00 7.43 3.43
N GLU A 49 -26.68 7.43 3.28
CA GLU A 49 -25.76 8.05 4.23
C GLU A 49 -25.96 9.57 4.31
N LEU A 50 -26.15 10.24 3.18
CA LEU A 50 -26.46 11.68 3.11
C LEU A 50 -27.86 12.02 3.69
N GLU A 51 -28.85 11.13 3.56
CA GLU A 51 -30.19 11.31 4.16
C GLU A 51 -30.20 11.10 5.68
N ASN A 52 -29.18 10.42 6.26
CA ASN A 52 -29.02 10.20 7.70
C ASN A 52 -28.22 11.33 8.40
N VAL A 53 -27.76 12.34 7.68
CA VAL A 53 -27.16 13.54 8.27
C VAL A 53 -28.27 14.48 8.65
N ASP A 54 -28.36 14.84 9.93
CA ASP A 54 -29.33 15.82 10.38
C ASP A 54 -29.05 17.22 9.80
N SER A 55 -29.95 18.17 9.99
CA SER A 55 -29.81 19.55 9.48
C SER A 55 -28.58 20.30 10.03
N THR A 56 -27.82 19.74 10.96
CA THR A 56 -26.58 20.26 11.53
C THR A 56 -25.34 19.66 10.89
N GLY A 57 -25.48 18.66 10.01
CA GLY A 57 -24.35 17.96 9.37
C GLY A 57 -23.64 16.95 10.28
N VAL A 58 -24.22 16.66 11.46
CA VAL A 58 -23.64 15.73 12.43
C VAL A 58 -24.27 14.34 12.25
N VAL A 59 -23.45 13.32 12.05
CA VAL A 59 -23.92 11.93 12.03
C VAL A 59 -24.34 11.53 13.45
N PRO A 60 -25.55 10.99 13.67
CA PRO A 60 -25.99 10.56 15.00
C PRO A 60 -25.01 9.55 15.63
N GLU A 61 -24.74 9.71 16.92
CA GLU A 61 -23.80 8.86 17.66
C GLU A 61 -24.18 7.37 17.59
N GLU A 62 -25.46 7.05 17.56
CA GLU A 62 -25.96 5.68 17.42
C GLU A 62 -25.53 5.02 16.10
N ASN A 63 -25.46 5.79 15.01
CA ASN A 63 -24.97 5.32 13.72
C ASN A 63 -23.46 5.03 13.78
N LEU A 64 -22.69 5.92 14.41
CA LEU A 64 -21.26 5.73 14.60
C LEU A 64 -20.95 4.52 15.48
N ILE A 65 -21.69 4.31 16.56
CA ILE A 65 -21.55 3.12 17.41
C ILE A 65 -21.85 1.84 16.61
N ARG A 66 -22.86 1.87 15.76
CA ARG A 66 -23.22 0.71 14.93
C ARG A 66 -22.11 0.37 13.91
N GLU A 67 -21.47 1.40 13.32
CA GLU A 67 -20.48 1.22 12.27
C GLU A 67 -19.07 0.99 12.80
N TYR A 68 -18.69 1.70 13.87
CA TYR A 68 -17.32 1.72 14.39
C TYR A 68 -17.19 1.02 15.76
N GLY A 69 -18.32 0.51 16.31
CA GLY A 69 -18.30 -0.16 17.60
C GLY A 69 -17.67 0.69 18.69
N SER A 70 -16.74 0.11 19.42
CA SER A 70 -16.02 0.79 20.50
C SER A 70 -15.11 1.93 20.06
N PHE A 71 -14.81 2.03 18.75
CA PHE A 71 -13.97 3.08 18.18
C PHE A 71 -14.76 4.29 17.67
N TYR A 72 -16.08 4.35 17.90
CA TYR A 72 -16.97 5.37 17.36
C TYR A 72 -16.52 6.82 17.62
N LYS A 73 -15.83 7.08 18.74
CA LYS A 73 -15.27 8.41 19.05
C LYS A 73 -14.18 8.85 18.10
N SER A 74 -13.47 7.90 17.49
CA SER A 74 -12.40 8.16 16.53
C SER A 74 -12.88 8.13 15.07
N ALA A 75 -14.19 7.89 14.85
CA ALA A 75 -14.78 7.85 13.51
C ALA A 75 -14.92 9.25 12.88
N GLN A 76 -14.98 10.29 13.70
CA GLN A 76 -15.11 11.67 13.28
C GLN A 76 -13.96 12.51 13.83
N GLY A 77 -13.51 13.46 13.05
CA GLY A 77 -12.42 14.37 13.45
C GLY A 77 -12.03 15.30 12.31
N THR A 78 -11.12 16.20 12.60
CA THR A 78 -10.48 17.03 11.58
C THR A 78 -9.16 16.40 11.19
N GLN A 79 -8.92 16.28 9.89
CA GLN A 79 -7.63 15.81 9.41
C GLN A 79 -6.57 16.89 9.64
N GLU A 80 -5.55 16.51 10.40
CA GLU A 80 -4.42 17.37 10.74
C GLU A 80 -3.13 16.72 10.27
N PHE A 81 -2.14 17.56 9.97
CA PHE A 81 -0.85 17.12 9.45
C PHE A 81 0.28 17.54 10.35
N SER A 82 1.27 16.65 10.48
CA SER A 82 2.55 16.93 11.14
C SER A 82 3.67 16.54 10.18
N THR A 83 4.83 17.17 10.27
CA THR A 83 5.96 16.88 9.40
C THR A 83 7.12 16.31 10.17
N LEU A 84 7.61 15.14 9.72
CA LEU A 84 8.92 14.60 10.08
C LEU A 84 9.87 14.86 8.92
N GLU A 85 11.04 15.42 9.21
CA GLU A 85 12.02 15.66 8.15
C GLU A 85 13.47 15.50 8.61
N ASN A 86 14.30 15.12 7.69
CA ASN A 86 15.75 15.13 7.81
C ASN A 86 16.36 15.74 6.53
N ASN A 87 17.65 15.61 6.34
CA ASN A 87 18.33 16.15 5.15
C ASN A 87 18.00 15.39 3.83
N LEU A 88 17.41 14.19 3.87
CA LEU A 88 17.14 13.35 2.69
C LEU A 88 15.66 13.35 2.28
N ILE A 89 14.75 13.30 3.27
CA ILE A 89 13.31 13.19 3.04
C ILE A 89 12.53 14.11 3.96
N SER A 90 11.32 14.48 3.52
CA SER A 90 10.32 15.16 4.34
C SER A 90 9.00 14.39 4.23
N ILE A 91 8.45 13.98 5.35
CA ILE A 91 7.27 13.13 5.46
C ILE A 91 6.16 13.92 6.13
N GLU A 92 5.11 14.19 5.38
CA GLU A 92 3.87 14.70 5.91
C GLU A 92 3.06 13.54 6.47
N MET A 93 2.77 13.58 7.76
CA MET A 93 2.04 12.56 8.51
C MET A 93 0.61 13.02 8.72
N SER A 94 -0.38 12.15 8.51
CA SER A 94 -1.79 12.45 8.78
C SER A 94 -2.26 11.79 10.07
N ASN A 95 -3.01 12.52 10.90
CA ASN A 95 -3.70 11.95 12.07
C ASN A 95 -4.87 11.04 11.64
N LYS A 96 -5.43 11.22 10.43
CA LYS A 96 -6.37 10.26 9.86
C LYS A 96 -5.58 9.04 9.38
N GLY A 97 -5.81 7.92 10.04
CA GLY A 97 -5.05 6.69 9.85
C GLY A 97 -3.73 6.64 10.64
N GLY A 98 -3.24 7.76 11.21
CA GLY A 98 -1.96 7.84 11.90
C GLY A 98 -0.78 7.44 11.01
N LYS A 99 -0.74 7.88 9.75
CA LYS A 99 0.10 7.31 8.69
C LYS A 99 0.94 8.34 7.92
N PRO A 100 2.01 7.91 7.24
CA PRO A 100 2.64 8.71 6.19
C PRO A 100 1.62 9.05 5.10
N TYR A 101 1.46 10.34 4.82
CA TYR A 101 0.49 10.85 3.85
C TYR A 101 1.16 11.25 2.54
N ARG A 102 2.27 11.99 2.63
CA ARG A 102 3.06 12.44 1.50
C ARG A 102 4.54 12.37 1.83
N VAL A 103 5.36 11.88 0.91
CA VAL A 103 6.81 11.75 1.12
C VAL A 103 7.55 12.44 -0.01
N LEU A 104 8.22 13.54 0.32
CA LEU A 104 9.14 14.24 -0.55
C LEU A 104 10.54 13.63 -0.44
N VAL A 105 11.13 13.21 -1.55
CA VAL A 105 12.55 12.86 -1.62
C VAL A 105 13.30 14.12 -2.03
N LYS A 106 14.08 14.68 -1.07
CA LYS A 106 14.82 15.93 -1.28
C LYS A 106 15.89 15.73 -2.36
N ASP A 107 16.30 16.82 -3.00
CA ASP A 107 17.30 16.88 -4.06
C ASP A 107 16.93 16.16 -5.36
N TYR A 108 15.71 15.60 -5.47
CA TYR A 108 15.20 15.00 -6.68
C TYR A 108 13.98 15.73 -7.22
N LEU A 109 13.93 15.82 -8.54
CA LEU A 109 12.84 16.45 -9.29
C LEU A 109 12.22 15.44 -10.25
N THR A 110 10.92 15.61 -10.51
CA THR A 110 10.24 14.91 -11.61
C THR A 110 10.73 15.43 -12.96
N HIS A 111 10.36 14.76 -14.05
CA HIS A 111 10.65 15.24 -15.40
C HIS A 111 10.11 16.64 -15.70
N LYS A 112 9.10 17.10 -14.95
CA LYS A 112 8.50 18.44 -15.06
C LYS A 112 9.21 19.50 -14.19
N GLN A 113 10.34 19.13 -13.59
CA GLN A 113 11.12 20.00 -12.66
C GLN A 113 10.31 20.39 -11.44
N THR A 114 9.36 19.56 -10.99
CA THR A 114 8.63 19.72 -9.74
C THR A 114 9.20 18.79 -8.67
N PRO A 115 9.02 19.09 -7.36
CA PRO A 115 9.46 18.22 -6.27
C PRO A 115 8.93 16.78 -6.44
N LEU A 116 9.78 15.81 -6.11
CA LEU A 116 9.49 14.39 -6.28
C LEU A 116 8.82 13.83 -5.01
N TYR A 117 7.55 13.43 -5.16
CA TYR A 117 6.78 12.79 -4.11
C TYR A 117 6.54 11.32 -4.43
N LEU A 118 6.89 10.42 -3.49
CA LEU A 118 6.66 8.97 -3.62
C LEU A 118 5.25 8.58 -3.19
N LEU A 119 4.74 9.13 -2.10
CA LEU A 119 3.35 8.98 -1.69
C LEU A 119 2.59 10.26 -2.05
N ALA A 120 1.33 10.13 -2.43
CA ALA A 120 0.55 11.21 -3.03
C ALA A 120 -0.75 11.52 -2.28
N GLY A 121 -0.70 11.56 -0.97
CA GLY A 121 -1.82 12.04 -0.17
C GLY A 121 -2.96 11.04 -0.05
N ASP A 122 -4.19 11.44 -0.38
CA ASP A 122 -5.42 10.65 -0.18
C ASP A 122 -5.44 9.30 -0.90
N SER A 123 -4.59 9.09 -1.87
CA SER A 123 -4.45 7.82 -2.59
C SER A 123 -3.53 6.81 -1.89
N THR A 124 -3.09 7.11 -0.66
CA THR A 124 -2.28 6.22 0.17
C THR A 124 -3.08 5.77 1.38
N HIS A 125 -3.21 4.47 1.55
CA HIS A 125 -3.90 3.84 2.67
C HIS A 125 -2.94 2.94 3.44
N PHE A 126 -2.97 3.04 4.75
CA PHE A 126 -2.18 2.20 5.64
C PHE A 126 -2.92 2.02 6.97
N GLY A 127 -3.16 0.79 7.38
CA GLY A 127 -3.86 0.54 8.64
C GLY A 127 -4.12 -0.92 8.92
N LEU A 128 -4.53 -1.19 10.15
CA LEU A 128 -4.97 -2.51 10.60
C LEU A 128 -6.47 -2.68 10.30
N LEU A 129 -6.82 -3.80 9.69
CA LEU A 129 -8.22 -4.18 9.51
C LEU A 129 -8.76 -4.73 10.83
N LEU A 130 -9.78 -4.09 11.37
CA LEU A 130 -10.51 -4.51 12.56
C LEU A 130 -11.71 -5.35 12.10
N SER A 131 -11.51 -6.67 11.97
CA SER A 131 -12.48 -7.57 11.33
C SER A 131 -13.82 -7.62 12.05
N GLU A 132 -13.84 -7.42 13.38
CA GLU A 132 -15.09 -7.41 14.17
C GLU A 132 -16.06 -6.30 13.76
N ILE A 133 -15.55 -5.18 13.27
CA ILE A 133 -16.36 -4.05 12.81
C ILE A 133 -16.26 -3.85 11.29
N GLY A 134 -15.42 -4.64 10.60
CA GLY A 134 -15.21 -4.55 9.15
C GLY A 134 -14.62 -3.21 8.68
N ARG A 135 -13.86 -2.51 9.55
CA ARG A 135 -13.27 -1.20 9.27
C ARG A 135 -11.76 -1.23 9.42
N SER A 136 -11.08 -0.38 8.67
CA SER A 136 -9.64 -0.15 8.81
C SER A 136 -9.36 1.02 9.77
N THR A 137 -8.28 0.93 10.54
CA THR A 137 -7.79 2.07 11.31
C THR A 137 -7.42 3.27 10.43
N ASP A 138 -7.19 3.07 9.14
CA ASP A 138 -6.95 4.11 8.14
C ASP A 138 -8.12 5.11 8.01
N GLU A 139 -9.34 4.67 8.33
CA GLU A 139 -10.55 5.48 8.27
C GLU A 139 -10.76 6.34 9.53
N MET A 140 -9.98 6.11 10.59
CA MET A 140 -10.18 6.69 11.91
C MET A 140 -9.18 7.80 12.23
N TYR A 141 -9.56 8.69 13.15
CA TYR A 141 -8.75 9.81 13.59
C TYR A 141 -8.00 9.47 14.87
N PHE A 142 -6.69 9.53 14.78
CA PHE A 142 -5.76 9.34 15.90
C PHE A 142 -5.50 10.68 16.59
N THR A 143 -5.18 10.62 17.86
CA THR A 143 -4.65 11.76 18.62
C THR A 143 -3.13 11.74 18.61
N THR A 144 -2.49 12.91 18.70
CA THR A 144 -1.03 13.05 18.77
C THR A 144 -0.65 14.26 19.63
N ASP A 145 0.51 14.17 20.29
CA ASP A 145 1.14 15.28 21.01
C ASP A 145 2.10 16.09 20.12
N GLY A 146 2.18 15.71 18.83
CA GLY A 146 3.05 16.37 17.85
C GLY A 146 4.45 15.77 17.77
N VAL A 147 5.32 16.44 17.02
CA VAL A 147 6.69 16.00 16.75
C VAL A 147 7.63 16.35 17.89
N VAL A 148 8.43 15.40 18.32
CA VAL A 148 9.49 15.59 19.31
C VAL A 148 10.85 15.39 18.67
N GLN A 149 11.76 16.35 18.84
CA GLN A 149 13.15 16.26 18.39
C GLN A 149 14.01 15.65 19.49
N SER A 150 14.74 14.58 19.15
CA SER A 150 15.76 14.01 20.03
C SER A 150 16.98 14.94 20.11
N THR A 151 17.49 15.17 21.32
CA THR A 151 18.70 15.96 21.53
C THR A 151 19.98 15.15 21.40
N ALA A 152 19.89 13.80 21.49
CA ALA A 152 21.03 12.91 21.45
C ALA A 152 21.55 12.65 20.03
N ASP A 153 20.63 12.36 19.09
CA ASP A 153 20.93 11.96 17.71
C ASP A 153 20.19 12.81 16.66
N SER A 154 19.50 13.84 17.11
CA SER A 154 18.67 14.72 16.26
C SER A 154 17.57 13.99 15.48
N SER A 155 17.20 12.75 15.88
CA SER A 155 16.05 12.07 15.28
C SER A 155 14.74 12.77 15.62
N GLN A 156 13.76 12.68 14.74
CA GLN A 156 12.40 13.16 14.98
C GLN A 156 11.48 12.01 15.27
N LYS A 157 10.58 12.20 16.23
CA LYS A 157 9.61 11.21 16.68
C LYS A 157 8.22 11.81 16.72
N ILE A 158 7.21 11.03 16.35
CA ILE A 158 5.78 11.32 16.55
C ILE A 158 5.06 10.06 16.96
N SER A 159 4.09 10.18 17.87
CA SER A 159 3.19 9.08 18.25
C SER A 159 1.76 9.44 17.94
N TYR A 160 1.03 8.49 17.39
CA TYR A 160 -0.39 8.55 17.07
C TYR A 160 -1.13 7.49 17.86
N ARG A 161 -2.17 7.87 18.60
CA ARG A 161 -2.94 6.96 19.45
C ARG A 161 -4.40 6.89 19.02
N LEU A 162 -4.89 5.68 18.76
CA LEU A 162 -6.28 5.35 18.52
C LEU A 162 -6.86 4.71 19.78
N SER A 163 -7.64 5.47 20.54
CA SER A 163 -8.11 5.06 21.86
C SER A 163 -9.57 4.62 21.83
N VAL A 164 -9.86 3.51 22.51
CA VAL A 164 -11.21 3.15 22.95
C VAL A 164 -11.50 3.83 24.31
N ASN A 165 -10.51 3.80 25.20
CA ASN A 165 -10.48 4.47 26.50
C ASN A 165 -9.04 4.68 26.97
N GLU A 166 -8.82 5.21 28.18
CA GLU A 166 -7.49 5.49 28.72
C GLU A 166 -6.59 4.25 28.85
N PHE A 167 -7.17 3.05 29.02
CA PHE A 167 -6.47 1.78 29.25
C PHE A 167 -6.46 0.86 28.03
N SER A 168 -7.14 1.25 26.93
CA SER A 168 -7.31 0.40 25.75
C SER A 168 -7.12 1.24 24.49
N TYR A 169 -5.99 1.01 23.81
CA TYR A 169 -5.60 1.79 22.62
C TYR A 169 -4.61 1.06 21.73
N ILE A 170 -4.55 1.49 20.49
CA ILE A 170 -3.49 1.18 19.51
C ILE A 170 -2.62 2.44 19.38
N GLU A 171 -1.30 2.28 19.42
CA GLU A 171 -0.35 3.38 19.26
C GLU A 171 0.64 3.08 18.15
N TYR A 172 0.79 4.02 17.22
CA TYR A 172 1.79 4.03 16.17
C TYR A 172 2.86 5.06 16.54
N THR A 173 4.07 4.62 16.76
CA THR A 173 5.21 5.49 17.04
C THR A 173 6.18 5.47 15.87
N TYR A 174 6.38 6.62 15.26
CA TYR A 174 7.31 6.81 14.15
C TYR A 174 8.58 7.52 14.62
N VAL A 175 9.73 7.05 14.11
CA VAL A 175 11.04 7.69 14.36
C VAL A 175 11.78 7.84 13.05
N LEU A 176 12.16 9.07 12.72
CA LEU A 176 12.96 9.40 11.53
C LEU A 176 14.38 9.84 11.98
N PRO A 177 15.41 8.99 11.79
CA PRO A 177 16.79 9.35 12.05
C PRO A 177 17.33 10.37 11.06
N GLN A 178 18.37 11.11 11.45
CA GLN A 178 19.11 11.94 10.49
C GLN A 178 19.82 11.07 9.44
N ASN A 179 20.00 11.62 8.25
CA ASN A 179 20.68 10.96 7.13
C ASN A 179 20.11 9.57 6.76
N SER A 180 18.82 9.35 6.94
CA SER A 180 18.17 8.07 6.69
C SER A 180 16.99 8.21 5.73
N TYR A 181 16.87 7.27 4.79
CA TYR A 181 15.66 7.03 3.99
C TYR A 181 14.67 6.11 4.70
N ARG A 182 14.98 5.66 5.93
CA ARG A 182 14.20 4.71 6.70
C ARG A 182 13.45 5.40 7.83
N LEU A 183 12.12 5.24 7.85
CA LEU A 183 11.22 5.68 8.91
C LEU A 183 10.83 4.44 9.73
N SER A 184 11.29 4.34 10.97
CA SER A 184 10.86 3.27 11.87
C SER A 184 9.42 3.47 12.32
N LEU A 185 8.69 2.38 12.50
CA LEU A 185 7.32 2.31 13.01
C LEU A 185 7.22 1.22 14.06
N ASN A 186 6.84 1.59 15.26
CA ASN A 186 6.42 0.66 16.29
C ASN A 186 4.89 0.70 16.42
N ILE A 187 4.24 -0.45 16.29
CA ILE A 187 2.80 -0.63 16.53
C ILE A 187 2.63 -1.29 17.88
N LYS A 188 2.05 -0.57 18.83
CA LYS A 188 1.79 -1.06 20.18
C LYS A 188 0.28 -1.19 20.42
N THR A 189 -0.13 -2.29 21.07
CA THR A 189 -1.51 -2.51 21.51
C THR A 189 -1.55 -2.65 23.02
N VAL A 190 -2.41 -1.88 23.67
CA VAL A 190 -2.58 -1.90 25.14
C VAL A 190 -4.03 -2.17 25.45
N GLY A 191 -4.32 -3.20 26.25
CA GLY A 191 -5.67 -3.53 26.71
C GLY A 191 -6.67 -3.85 25.60
N MET A 192 -6.18 -4.28 24.42
CA MET A 192 -7.01 -4.45 23.22
C MET A 192 -7.62 -5.84 23.04
N ASP A 193 -7.33 -6.82 23.91
CA ASP A 193 -7.82 -8.21 23.76
C ASP A 193 -9.34 -8.36 23.76
N LYS A 194 -10.06 -7.41 24.36
CA LYS A 194 -11.52 -7.37 24.37
C LYS A 194 -12.12 -6.87 23.06
N TYR A 195 -11.34 -6.11 22.28
CA TYR A 195 -11.76 -5.36 21.10
C TYR A 195 -11.19 -5.93 19.80
N ILE A 196 -10.13 -6.71 19.92
CA ILE A 196 -9.48 -7.38 18.79
C ILE A 196 -9.25 -8.83 19.19
N ARG A 197 -10.09 -9.73 18.69
CA ARG A 197 -10.08 -11.16 19.05
C ARG A 197 -9.28 -12.02 18.10
N GLU A 198 -8.89 -11.48 16.96
CA GLU A 198 -8.10 -12.18 15.97
C GLU A 198 -6.75 -12.62 16.56
N SER A 199 -6.26 -13.77 16.10
CA SER A 199 -4.94 -14.30 16.50
C SER A 199 -3.78 -13.58 15.83
N ARG A 200 -4.06 -12.75 14.82
CA ARG A 200 -3.09 -11.96 14.03
C ARG A 200 -3.77 -10.71 13.51
N PHE A 201 -3.01 -9.66 13.24
CA PHE A 201 -3.51 -8.45 12.60
C PHE A 201 -3.39 -8.56 11.09
N ASN A 202 -4.40 -8.10 10.37
CA ASN A 202 -4.33 -7.89 8.94
C ASN A 202 -3.94 -6.42 8.70
N LEU A 203 -2.76 -6.21 8.14
CA LEU A 203 -2.23 -4.90 7.78
C LEU A 203 -2.45 -4.66 6.28
N LEU A 204 -3.19 -3.63 5.96
CA LEU A 204 -3.38 -3.16 4.60
C LEU A 204 -2.41 -2.02 4.31
N TRP A 205 -1.67 -2.12 3.21
CA TRP A 205 -0.95 -1.01 2.60
C TRP A 205 -1.33 -0.89 1.12
N ASN A 206 -1.83 0.28 0.73
CA ASN A 206 -2.22 0.58 -0.65
C ASN A 206 -1.70 1.95 -1.03
N SER A 207 -1.27 2.11 -2.28
CA SER A 207 -0.87 3.41 -2.82
C SER A 207 -1.06 3.46 -4.33
N THR A 208 -1.60 4.57 -4.80
CA THR A 208 -1.60 4.91 -6.23
C THR A 208 -0.28 5.60 -6.58
N LEU A 209 0.39 5.11 -7.62
CA LEU A 209 1.70 5.58 -8.03
C LEU A 209 1.59 6.65 -9.11
N ASN A 210 2.21 7.80 -8.86
CA ASN A 210 2.31 8.91 -9.79
C ASN A 210 3.38 8.64 -10.87
N VAL A 211 3.17 9.25 -12.04
CA VAL A 211 4.17 9.29 -13.11
C VAL A 211 5.23 10.33 -12.75
N LEU A 212 6.47 9.89 -12.61
CA LEU A 212 7.62 10.73 -12.26
C LEU A 212 8.49 11.05 -13.48
N GLU A 213 8.47 10.18 -14.50
CA GLU A 213 9.29 10.26 -15.70
C GLU A 213 8.54 10.84 -16.90
N LYS A 214 9.29 11.25 -17.92
CA LYS A 214 8.73 11.76 -19.18
C LYS A 214 7.91 10.72 -19.94
N SER A 215 8.35 9.46 -19.91
CA SER A 215 7.69 8.35 -20.59
C SER A 215 6.97 7.47 -19.59
N LYS A 216 5.66 7.68 -19.41
CA LYS A 216 4.80 6.82 -18.59
C LYS A 216 4.93 5.34 -18.95
N ASN A 217 5.03 5.01 -20.25
CA ASN A 217 5.15 3.62 -20.68
C ASN A 217 6.49 3.00 -20.26
N SER A 218 7.60 3.73 -20.40
CA SER A 218 8.92 3.26 -19.96
C SER A 218 8.96 3.08 -18.43
N GLU A 219 8.38 4.00 -17.68
CA GLU A 219 8.31 3.90 -16.23
C GLU A 219 7.42 2.73 -15.80
N SER A 220 6.24 2.58 -16.42
CA SER A 220 5.28 1.54 -16.07
C SER A 220 5.81 0.12 -16.24
N ILE A 221 6.60 -0.16 -17.30
CA ILE A 221 7.19 -1.49 -17.53
C ILE A 221 8.34 -1.83 -16.57
N ASN A 222 8.81 -0.87 -15.78
CA ASN A 222 9.79 -1.05 -14.71
C ASN A 222 9.19 -0.89 -13.31
N THR A 223 7.86 -0.69 -13.23
CA THR A 223 7.11 -0.46 -11.99
C THR A 223 6.33 -1.71 -11.62
N THR A 224 6.64 -2.28 -10.44
CA THR A 224 6.07 -3.54 -9.97
C THR A 224 6.08 -3.64 -8.45
N ILE A 225 5.38 -4.64 -7.91
CA ILE A 225 5.53 -5.06 -6.52
C ILE A 225 6.60 -6.14 -6.46
N VAL A 226 7.57 -5.96 -5.57
CA VAL A 226 8.60 -6.95 -5.24
C VAL A 226 8.44 -7.31 -3.77
N TRP A 227 8.62 -8.57 -3.41
CA TRP A 227 8.62 -9.00 -2.02
C TRP A 227 9.75 -9.99 -1.77
N LYS A 228 10.28 -9.96 -0.55
CA LYS A 228 11.32 -10.87 -0.08
C LYS A 228 10.74 -11.82 0.95
N TYR A 229 10.86 -13.11 0.71
CA TYR A 229 10.58 -14.09 1.75
C TYR A 229 11.65 -14.06 2.84
N PHE A 230 11.27 -14.41 4.06
CA PHE A 230 12.15 -14.31 5.23
C PHE A 230 13.40 -15.20 5.12
N GLU A 231 13.26 -16.40 4.56
CA GLU A 231 14.33 -17.40 4.43
C GLU A 231 14.53 -17.86 2.97
N ASP A 232 14.03 -17.10 1.98
CA ASP A 232 14.05 -17.48 0.58
C ASP A 232 14.30 -16.25 -0.31
N ASP A 233 14.36 -16.45 -1.62
CA ASP A 233 14.61 -15.39 -2.60
C ASP A 233 13.47 -14.36 -2.68
N SER A 234 13.73 -13.25 -3.33
CA SER A 234 12.74 -12.26 -3.67
C SER A 234 11.93 -12.67 -4.90
N GLU A 235 10.66 -12.32 -4.92
CA GLU A 235 9.75 -12.52 -6.05
C GLU A 235 9.12 -11.18 -6.48
N THR A 236 8.55 -11.16 -7.68
CA THR A 236 7.96 -9.95 -8.25
C THR A 236 6.75 -10.27 -9.12
N LEU A 237 5.77 -9.37 -9.15
CA LEU A 237 4.77 -9.38 -10.20
C LEU A 237 5.41 -9.02 -11.55
N ASN A 238 4.79 -9.41 -12.65
CA ASN A 238 5.30 -9.06 -13.98
C ASN A 238 5.15 -7.55 -14.27
N PRO A 239 6.23 -6.76 -14.28
CA PRO A 239 6.13 -5.31 -14.48
C PRO A 239 5.56 -4.92 -15.86
N ARG A 240 5.64 -5.84 -16.85
CA ARG A 240 5.20 -5.61 -18.22
C ARG A 240 3.76 -6.05 -18.49
N SER A 241 3.08 -6.59 -17.48
CA SER A 241 1.67 -6.94 -17.61
C SER A 241 0.83 -5.70 -17.93
N LYS A 242 -0.13 -5.86 -18.83
CA LYS A 242 -1.14 -4.86 -19.17
C LYS A 242 -2.47 -5.09 -18.45
N ASP A 243 -2.56 -6.22 -17.77
CA ASP A 243 -3.70 -6.64 -16.97
C ASP A 243 -3.39 -6.49 -15.49
N ASP A 244 -4.44 -6.44 -14.68
CA ASP A 244 -4.32 -6.49 -13.22
C ASP A 244 -3.70 -7.83 -12.81
N GLU A 245 -2.80 -7.80 -11.83
CA GLU A 245 -2.13 -9.00 -11.32
C GLU A 245 -2.30 -9.14 -9.82
N LYS A 246 -2.46 -10.36 -9.38
CA LYS A 246 -2.58 -10.71 -7.97
C LYS A 246 -1.79 -11.98 -7.67
N GLU A 247 -1.00 -11.93 -6.59
CA GLU A 247 -0.25 -13.10 -6.11
C GLU A 247 -0.49 -13.32 -4.62
N LYS A 248 -0.59 -14.58 -4.21
CA LYS A 248 -0.69 -14.98 -2.80
C LYS A 248 0.69 -15.21 -2.23
N LEU A 249 0.96 -14.63 -1.07
CA LEU A 249 2.21 -14.80 -0.36
C LEU A 249 2.23 -16.17 0.32
N SER A 250 3.00 -17.10 -0.23
CA SER A 250 3.04 -18.51 0.21
C SER A 250 3.87 -18.73 1.48
N GLY A 251 4.83 -17.84 1.76
CA GLY A 251 5.76 -17.89 2.87
C GLY A 251 5.62 -16.74 3.86
N GLN A 252 6.50 -16.72 4.85
CA GLN A 252 6.72 -15.55 5.71
C GLN A 252 7.54 -14.53 4.93
N VAL A 253 7.17 -13.24 5.04
CA VAL A 253 7.76 -12.17 4.21
C VAL A 253 8.60 -11.24 5.08
N LYS A 254 9.78 -10.87 4.59
CA LYS A 254 10.65 -9.89 5.25
C LYS A 254 10.25 -8.46 4.91
N TRP A 255 10.00 -8.20 3.64
CA TRP A 255 9.54 -6.90 3.17
C TRP A 255 8.72 -7.00 1.88
N VAL A 256 7.86 -6.00 1.66
CA VAL A 256 7.15 -5.75 0.40
C VAL A 256 7.53 -4.37 -0.09
N CYS A 257 7.86 -4.26 -1.37
CA CYS A 257 8.33 -3.03 -2.01
C CYS A 257 7.44 -2.64 -3.19
N PHE A 258 6.91 -1.43 -3.15
CA PHE A 258 6.29 -0.76 -4.29
C PHE A 258 7.39 -0.06 -5.08
N LYS A 259 7.94 -0.79 -6.04
CA LYS A 259 9.07 -0.36 -6.85
C LYS A 259 8.59 0.43 -8.05
N GLN A 260 9.07 1.66 -8.22
CA GLN A 260 9.09 2.40 -9.48
C GLN A 260 10.47 2.25 -10.14
N HIS A 261 10.64 2.80 -11.33
CA HIS A 261 11.89 2.64 -12.07
C HIS A 261 13.14 3.12 -11.28
N PHE A 262 13.10 4.34 -10.75
CA PHE A 262 14.26 4.93 -10.06
C PHE A 262 14.06 5.14 -8.56
N PHE A 263 12.87 4.93 -8.04
CA PHE A 263 12.53 5.13 -6.64
C PHE A 263 11.65 4.00 -6.12
N SER A 264 11.68 3.80 -4.82
CA SER A 264 10.87 2.78 -4.17
C SER A 264 10.33 3.26 -2.84
N ALA A 265 9.15 2.72 -2.50
CA ALA A 265 8.61 2.70 -1.15
C ALA A 265 8.54 1.24 -0.71
N ALA A 266 9.18 0.88 0.40
CA ALA A 266 9.12 -0.47 0.94
C ALA A 266 8.62 -0.48 2.37
N LEU A 267 7.86 -1.52 2.73
CA LEU A 267 7.45 -1.82 4.10
C LEU A 267 8.22 -3.07 4.56
N ILE A 268 8.96 -2.93 5.64
CA ILE A 268 9.94 -3.90 6.13
C ILE A 268 9.52 -4.30 7.54
N ALA A 269 9.45 -5.59 7.83
CA ALA A 269 9.31 -6.09 9.20
C ALA A 269 10.69 -6.24 9.85
N ASP A 270 10.84 -5.84 11.12
CA ASP A 270 12.07 -6.07 11.85
C ASP A 270 12.34 -7.57 12.03
N ASP A 271 11.31 -8.36 12.37
CA ASP A 271 11.34 -9.81 12.27
C ASP A 271 10.79 -10.24 10.91
N ARG A 272 9.48 -10.46 10.80
CA ARG A 272 8.82 -10.95 9.58
C ARG A 272 7.31 -10.69 9.63
N PHE A 273 6.70 -10.66 8.46
CA PHE A 273 5.25 -10.80 8.31
C PHE A 273 4.88 -12.29 8.35
N GLU A 274 3.74 -12.58 8.96
CA GLU A 274 3.21 -13.93 9.06
C GLU A 274 2.84 -14.50 7.67
N ARG A 275 2.79 -15.82 7.59
CA ARG A 275 2.43 -16.55 6.39
C ARG A 275 1.01 -16.20 5.90
N GLY A 276 0.84 -16.06 4.60
CA GLY A 276 -0.42 -15.70 3.94
C GLY A 276 -0.44 -14.22 3.55
N GLY A 277 -1.62 -13.73 3.17
CA GLY A 277 -1.74 -12.41 2.58
C GLY A 277 -1.64 -12.45 1.06
N ASP A 278 -1.63 -11.30 0.45
CA ASP A 278 -1.51 -11.16 -1.00
C ASP A 278 -0.97 -9.79 -1.39
N VAL A 279 -0.46 -9.72 -2.61
CA VAL A 279 -0.11 -8.47 -3.29
C VAL A 279 -0.95 -8.33 -4.56
N TYR A 280 -1.36 -7.11 -4.88
CA TYR A 280 -2.20 -6.81 -6.02
C TYR A 280 -1.74 -5.55 -6.73
N SER A 281 -1.60 -5.63 -8.04
CA SER A 281 -1.27 -4.54 -8.95
C SER A 281 -2.44 -4.30 -9.88
N LYS A 282 -3.01 -3.09 -9.84
CA LYS A 282 -4.06 -2.63 -10.74
C LYS A 282 -3.49 -1.63 -11.73
N VAL A 283 -3.74 -1.84 -13.02
CA VAL A 283 -3.27 -0.96 -14.09
C VAL A 283 -4.26 0.18 -14.32
N LEU A 284 -3.78 1.43 -14.24
CA LEU A 284 -4.60 2.63 -14.43
C LEU A 284 -4.42 3.17 -15.85
N THR A 285 -5.37 2.86 -16.74
CA THR A 285 -5.31 3.23 -18.15
C THR A 285 -5.85 4.64 -18.45
N ASN A 286 -6.73 5.16 -17.59
CA ASN A 286 -7.50 6.39 -17.84
C ASN A 286 -6.92 7.64 -17.15
N SER A 287 -5.64 7.64 -16.81
CA SER A 287 -4.98 8.75 -16.12
C SER A 287 -3.62 9.05 -16.76
N ASP A 288 -3.31 10.31 -16.99
CA ASP A 288 -1.99 10.74 -17.48
C ASP A 288 -1.00 10.99 -16.34
N THR A 289 -1.49 11.10 -15.11
CA THR A 289 -0.69 11.44 -13.92
C THR A 289 -0.38 10.25 -13.03
N THR A 290 -1.16 9.17 -13.13
CA THR A 290 -0.99 7.93 -12.36
C THR A 290 -0.83 6.73 -13.29
N MET A 291 -0.15 5.68 -12.84
CA MET A 291 0.13 4.52 -13.68
C MET A 291 -0.42 3.21 -13.14
N LYS A 292 -0.23 2.94 -11.86
CA LYS A 292 -0.64 1.71 -11.19
C LYS A 292 -1.11 2.03 -9.78
N GLU A 293 -1.99 1.19 -9.26
CA GLU A 293 -2.36 1.15 -7.86
C GLU A 293 -1.88 -0.18 -7.29
N PHE A 294 -1.09 -0.11 -6.22
CA PHE A 294 -0.51 -1.26 -5.56
C PHE A 294 -1.15 -1.49 -4.19
N THR A 295 -1.42 -2.75 -3.89
CA THR A 295 -1.96 -3.17 -2.60
C THR A 295 -1.13 -4.34 -2.06
N ALA A 296 -0.83 -4.29 -0.78
CA ALA A 296 -0.28 -5.39 -0.01
C ALA A 296 -1.17 -5.65 1.21
N ASN A 297 -1.70 -6.85 1.32
CA ASN A 297 -2.37 -7.38 2.50
C ASN A 297 -1.37 -8.28 3.22
N LEU A 298 -0.96 -7.90 4.42
CA LEU A 298 0.07 -8.58 5.19
C LEU A 298 -0.48 -8.98 6.55
N PHE A 299 0.04 -10.04 7.12
CA PHE A 299 -0.33 -10.47 8.46
C PHE A 299 0.80 -10.20 9.45
N LEU A 300 0.46 -9.55 10.55
CA LEU A 300 1.35 -9.35 11.69
C LEU A 300 0.99 -10.31 12.82
N PRO A 301 1.96 -10.81 13.58
CA PRO A 301 1.66 -11.55 14.79
C PRO A 301 0.89 -10.67 15.77
N LYS A 302 -0.04 -11.26 16.52
CA LYS A 302 -0.68 -10.56 17.64
C LYS A 302 0.32 -10.49 18.78
N ALA A 303 1.01 -9.37 18.89
CA ALA A 303 1.95 -9.05 19.94
C ALA A 303 1.58 -7.71 20.59
N GLU A 304 2.06 -7.48 21.82
CA GLU A 304 1.89 -6.17 22.47
C GLU A 304 2.63 -5.06 21.72
N SER A 305 3.68 -5.42 21.00
CA SER A 305 4.50 -4.50 20.21
C SER A 305 5.04 -5.20 18.96
N THR A 306 4.99 -4.52 17.83
CA THR A 306 5.51 -4.99 16.54
C THR A 306 6.31 -3.87 15.89
N ASP A 307 7.57 -4.17 15.54
CA ASP A 307 8.47 -3.23 14.91
C ASP A 307 8.52 -3.43 13.40
N LEU A 308 8.27 -2.36 12.69
CA LEU A 308 8.29 -2.25 11.25
C LEU A 308 9.14 -1.04 10.84
N SER A 309 9.38 -0.89 9.56
CA SER A 309 9.90 0.35 9.02
C SER A 309 9.46 0.56 7.58
N PHE A 310 9.35 1.81 7.18
CA PHE A 310 9.25 2.20 5.78
C PHE A 310 10.62 2.61 5.26
N PHE A 311 10.92 2.25 4.03
CA PHE A 311 11.97 2.85 3.22
C PHE A 311 11.32 3.72 2.15
N PHE A 312 11.82 4.95 1.98
CA PHE A 312 11.38 5.87 0.93
C PHE A 312 12.62 6.49 0.28
N GLY A 313 13.02 5.98 -0.88
CA GLY A 313 14.28 6.49 -1.44
C GLY A 313 14.56 6.05 -2.87
N PRO A 314 15.74 6.45 -3.39
CA PRO A 314 16.18 6.09 -4.73
C PRO A 314 16.62 4.63 -4.82
N ASN A 315 16.42 4.03 -6.00
CA ASN A 315 16.88 2.68 -6.34
C ASN A 315 18.40 2.72 -6.66
N HIS A 316 19.18 3.22 -5.71
CA HIS A 316 20.63 3.32 -5.81
C HIS A 316 21.29 2.23 -4.99
N LEU A 317 22.12 1.39 -5.60
CA LEU A 317 22.67 0.17 -4.99
C LEU A 317 23.31 0.40 -3.61
N PRO A 318 24.19 1.40 -3.38
CA PRO A 318 24.72 1.68 -2.05
C PRO A 318 23.64 2.04 -1.00
N VAL A 319 22.61 2.79 -1.41
CA VAL A 319 21.50 3.17 -0.52
C VAL A 319 20.67 1.95 -0.14
N LEU A 320 20.37 1.06 -1.10
CA LEU A 320 19.59 -0.16 -0.85
C LEU A 320 20.38 -1.16 0.00
N LYS A 321 21.66 -1.37 -0.28
CA LYS A 321 22.56 -2.22 0.53
C LYS A 321 22.69 -1.72 1.98
N SER A 322 22.72 -0.40 2.20
CA SER A 322 22.80 0.17 3.54
C SER A 322 21.56 -0.10 4.41
N GLN A 323 20.49 -0.64 3.85
CA GLN A 323 19.31 -1.04 4.62
C GLN A 323 19.49 -2.38 5.36
N GLU A 324 20.50 -3.19 4.99
CA GLU A 324 20.89 -4.45 5.66
C GLU A 324 19.78 -5.51 5.72
N VAL A 325 18.87 -5.49 4.74
CA VAL A 325 17.73 -6.42 4.60
C VAL A 325 17.61 -6.98 3.18
N GLU A 326 18.73 -6.97 2.43
CA GLU A 326 18.76 -7.38 1.01
C GLU A 326 17.75 -6.61 0.13
N LEU A 327 17.52 -5.32 0.46
CA LEU A 327 16.59 -4.50 -0.32
C LEU A 327 17.11 -4.24 -1.75
N GLU A 328 18.41 -4.39 -1.98
CA GLU A 328 19.04 -4.35 -3.31
C GLU A 328 18.52 -5.42 -4.28
N ASP A 329 17.87 -6.46 -3.79
CA ASP A 329 17.24 -7.49 -4.63
C ASP A 329 16.10 -6.93 -5.52
N ILE A 330 15.60 -5.71 -5.22
CA ILE A 330 14.67 -5.01 -6.13
C ILE A 330 15.30 -4.59 -7.45
N LEU A 331 16.66 -4.52 -7.51
CA LEU A 331 17.37 -4.17 -8.73
C LEU A 331 17.47 -5.40 -9.62
N ASP A 332 16.95 -5.28 -10.84
CA ASP A 332 17.17 -6.29 -11.88
C ASP A 332 18.56 -6.10 -12.46
N LEU A 333 19.58 -6.67 -11.78
CA LEU A 333 20.97 -6.62 -12.21
C LEU A 333 21.29 -7.60 -13.34
N GLY A 334 20.28 -8.35 -13.82
CA GLY A 334 20.43 -9.36 -14.86
C GLY A 334 21.51 -10.41 -14.54
N TRP A 335 22.04 -11.10 -15.55
CA TRP A 335 23.12 -12.10 -15.42
C TRP A 335 24.36 -11.56 -14.69
N PHE A 336 24.66 -10.26 -14.80
CA PHE A 336 25.80 -9.63 -14.15
C PHE A 336 25.61 -9.38 -12.64
N GLY A 337 24.37 -9.42 -12.12
CA GLY A 337 24.08 -9.25 -10.71
C GLY A 337 24.75 -10.28 -9.81
N PHE A 338 24.91 -11.52 -10.30
CA PHE A 338 25.64 -12.56 -9.60
C PHE A 338 27.13 -12.21 -9.38
N ILE A 339 27.77 -11.58 -10.36
CA ILE A 339 29.19 -11.19 -10.26
C ILE A 339 29.36 -10.03 -9.28
N THR A 340 28.46 -9.04 -9.28
CA THR A 340 28.54 -7.88 -8.37
C THR A 340 28.15 -8.20 -6.93
N LYS A 341 27.34 -9.23 -6.70
CA LYS A 341 26.93 -9.67 -5.35
C LYS A 341 28.07 -10.34 -4.58
N TYR A 342 29.08 -10.92 -5.29
CA TYR A 342 30.18 -11.69 -4.69
C TYR A 342 31.58 -11.14 -4.97
N ALA A 343 31.71 -10.02 -5.66
CA ALA A 343 33.01 -9.46 -6.12
C ALA A 343 33.47 -8.20 -5.36
N ILE A 344 32.86 -7.89 -4.21
CA ILE A 344 33.30 -6.78 -3.34
C ILE A 344 33.55 -7.33 -1.92
#